data_90e6677ebf118dbfc56e302b18c9a417
#
_entry.id   90e6677ebf118dbfc56e302b18c9a417
#
_cell.length_a   1.000
_cell.length_b   1.000
_cell.length_c   1.000
_cell.angle_alpha   90.00
_cell.angle_beta   90.00
_cell.angle_gamma   90.00
#
_symmetry.space_group_name_H-M   'P 1'
#
loop_
_entity.id
_entity.type
_entity.pdbx_description
1 polymer ?
#
loop_
_entity_poly.entity_id
_entity_poly.type
_entity_poly.pdbx_seq_one_letter_code
_entity_poly.pdbx_strand_id
1 'polypeptide(L)'
;MKKSLIQLISFLILFIYSFTKKLNSIIYTEEQSIGILTINYPKESIDLNQELLEEMENVLNKIDINKINVLIITENSYKGNEVNLPCIENENINSKIFDKLEEFKIPIITAIKNFGLGMMFEILLSSDIRICSENAILGAPLPQASKKLSKIIGLGMAKQIMFTKQEINAKEALRIGLVNGIYPINELINKAKELAKSITKNSNNALKLAKLAINEGTKYIENNIYKLKCACQNYDWGQYANSSLVAIALRKNGQPIDDKLKYAEYWMGTHPNGPSKIIKEGKEILLSDEINGQLSYLFKILSINKPLSIQLHPDKSFAEILHNKFPKIYKDNNHKPELFIALSDFELLFGLIELNKAIEVVKKYQKCFNLKEGEKLLEKPSLEKYQKFIEKLIFLEKDEYEKILKLILESEESKDNYLLKKLYDNYGLDSGILISLFMNYLHKKKGEAVFIDENIPHSYIFGNCLELMACSDNVIRLGLTPKLVDKENFDKIVKKNFEDMIYDKSNRDQSDFMEIDEKNKIIKYDIKHINDFKLEIYEITENRIINAEKNSILFCLDGTIKINGILCEEYNSYFVKDEININIELIDGYKISKLYKIYNK
;
A
#
# COMPACT_ATOMS: atom_id res chain seq x y z
N MET A 1 -57.02 -43.64 32.20
CA MET A 1 -56.43 -42.74 33.21
C MET A 1 -54.96 -43.04 33.58
N LYS A 2 -54.51 -44.29 33.87
CA LYS A 2 -53.09 -44.56 34.24
C LYS A 2 -52.07 -44.30 33.11
N LYS A 3 -52.36 -44.55 31.82
CA LYS A 3 -51.43 -44.26 30.69
C LYS A 3 -51.22 -42.77 30.42
N SER A 4 -52.24 -41.97 30.62
CA SER A 4 -52.19 -40.52 30.43
C SER A 4 -51.39 -39.81 31.54
N LEU A 5 -51.44 -40.37 32.77
CA LEU A 5 -50.70 -39.83 33.90
C LEU A 5 -49.18 -40.12 33.78
N ILE A 6 -48.83 -41.32 33.28
CA ILE A 6 -47.42 -41.70 33.03
C ILE A 6 -46.81 -40.85 31.90
N GLN A 7 -47.56 -40.54 30.84
CA GLN A 7 -47.09 -39.66 29.77
C GLN A 7 -46.94 -38.20 30.27
N LEU A 8 -47.87 -37.72 31.13
CA LEU A 8 -47.75 -36.41 31.72
C LEU A 8 -46.55 -36.30 32.68
N ILE A 9 -46.33 -37.33 33.50
CA ILE A 9 -45.19 -37.39 34.40
C ILE A 9 -43.86 -37.50 33.61
N SER A 10 -43.79 -38.28 32.51
CA SER A 10 -42.63 -38.36 31.63
C SER A 10 -42.40 -37.01 30.92
N PHE A 11 -43.44 -36.32 30.50
CA PHE A 11 -43.34 -34.98 29.89
C PHE A 11 -42.92 -33.93 30.92
N LEU A 12 -43.44 -34.00 32.18
CA LEU A 12 -43.00 -33.12 33.27
C LEU A 12 -41.56 -33.40 33.69
N ILE A 13 -41.15 -34.65 33.74
CA ILE A 13 -39.76 -35.05 34.04
C ILE A 13 -38.82 -34.60 32.92
N LEU A 14 -39.19 -34.73 31.64
CA LEU A 14 -38.45 -34.20 30.50
C LEU A 14 -38.43 -32.66 30.50
N PHE A 15 -39.56 -32.01 30.88
CA PHE A 15 -39.68 -30.55 30.98
C PHE A 15 -38.85 -30.02 32.17
N ILE A 16 -38.89 -30.68 33.33
CA ILE A 16 -38.07 -30.36 34.51
C ILE A 16 -36.60 -30.65 34.21
N TYR A 17 -36.27 -31.72 33.49
CA TYR A 17 -34.89 -32.04 33.06
C TYR A 17 -34.35 -31.02 32.02
N SER A 18 -35.24 -30.51 31.17
CA SER A 18 -34.89 -29.40 30.22
C SER A 18 -34.74 -28.05 30.91
N PHE A 19 -35.46 -27.82 32.05
CA PHE A 19 -35.39 -26.57 32.81
C PHE A 19 -34.33 -26.53 33.91
N THR A 20 -33.80 -27.72 34.34
CA THR A 20 -32.84 -27.81 35.45
C THR A 20 -31.35 -27.88 34.96
N LYS A 21 -31.07 -27.69 33.66
CA LYS A 21 -29.71 -27.75 33.16
C LYS A 21 -29.40 -26.62 32.18
N LYS A 22 -29.50 -25.38 32.63
CA LYS A 22 -28.61 -24.31 32.14
C LYS A 22 -27.72 -23.87 33.29
N LEU A 23 -26.83 -24.77 33.74
CA LEU A 23 -25.58 -24.32 34.32
C LEU A 23 -24.90 -23.54 33.20
N ASN A 24 -24.71 -22.24 33.35
CA ASN A 24 -23.95 -21.44 32.42
C ASN A 24 -22.57 -22.07 32.29
N SER A 25 -22.26 -22.62 31.11
CA SER A 25 -20.96 -23.25 30.85
C SER A 25 -19.86 -22.17 30.83
N ILE A 26 -20.22 -20.93 30.60
CA ILE A 26 -19.34 -19.76 30.70
C ILE A 26 -19.87 -18.83 31.80
N ILE A 27 -19.01 -18.49 32.75
CA ILE A 27 -19.27 -17.46 33.76
C ILE A 27 -18.40 -16.25 33.42
N TYR A 28 -19.03 -15.09 33.25
CA TYR A 28 -18.33 -13.82 33.06
C TYR A 28 -18.58 -12.90 34.26
N THR A 29 -17.50 -12.36 34.81
CA THR A 29 -17.53 -11.38 35.92
C THR A 29 -16.61 -10.22 35.63
N GLU A 30 -16.89 -9.07 36.22
CA GLU A 30 -16.06 -7.87 36.10
C GLU A 30 -15.55 -7.42 37.47
N GLU A 31 -14.27 -7.18 37.56
CA GLU A 31 -13.62 -6.59 38.74
C GLU A 31 -12.87 -5.33 38.34
N GLN A 32 -13.42 -4.16 38.64
CA GLN A 32 -12.90 -2.87 38.15
C GLN A 32 -12.85 -2.83 36.59
N SER A 33 -11.66 -2.73 36.00
CA SER A 33 -11.44 -2.75 34.55
C SER A 33 -10.91 -4.10 34.03
N ILE A 34 -11.12 -5.18 34.79
CA ILE A 34 -10.68 -6.54 34.44
C ILE A 34 -11.93 -7.42 34.24
N GLY A 35 -12.09 -7.98 33.06
CA GLY A 35 -13.06 -9.05 32.77
C GLY A 35 -12.47 -10.41 33.11
N ILE A 36 -13.26 -11.28 33.72
CA ILE A 36 -12.86 -12.66 34.03
C ILE A 36 -13.89 -13.60 33.42
N LEU A 37 -13.47 -14.42 32.46
CA LEU A 37 -14.25 -15.43 31.79
C LEU A 37 -13.80 -16.80 32.32
N THR A 38 -14.71 -17.49 33.01
CA THR A 38 -14.43 -18.82 33.58
C THR A 38 -15.21 -19.89 32.82
N ILE A 39 -14.49 -20.89 32.30
CA ILE A 39 -15.05 -22.03 31.59
C ILE A 39 -15.36 -23.14 32.61
N ASN A 40 -16.62 -23.59 32.65
CA ASN A 40 -17.05 -24.72 33.45
C ASN A 40 -17.13 -25.99 32.58
N TYR A 41 -16.27 -26.92 32.81
CA TYR A 41 -16.40 -28.23 32.16
C TYR A 41 -17.60 -29.02 32.64
N PRO A 42 -18.33 -29.74 31.73
CA PRO A 42 -19.32 -30.71 32.11
C PRO A 42 -18.66 -31.78 33.02
N LYS A 43 -19.40 -32.36 33.97
CA LYS A 43 -18.85 -33.29 34.96
C LYS A 43 -18.20 -34.56 34.34
N GLU A 44 -18.51 -34.89 33.09
CA GLU A 44 -18.19 -36.15 32.44
C GLU A 44 -17.19 -36.03 31.28
N SER A 45 -16.78 -34.80 30.90
CA SER A 45 -15.90 -34.59 29.73
C SER A 45 -15.15 -33.26 29.81
N ILE A 46 -13.88 -33.26 29.39
CA ILE A 46 -13.06 -32.04 29.18
C ILE A 46 -13.33 -31.47 27.78
N ASP A 47 -14.32 -31.99 27.08
CA ASP A 47 -14.63 -31.61 25.72
C ASP A 47 -15.29 -30.23 25.64
N LEU A 48 -14.65 -29.31 24.96
CA LEU A 48 -15.26 -28.05 24.54
C LEU A 48 -16.04 -28.35 23.25
N ASN A 49 -17.37 -28.39 23.36
CA ASN A 49 -18.25 -28.62 22.23
C ASN A 49 -18.59 -27.30 21.50
N GLN A 50 -19.21 -27.41 20.33
CA GLN A 50 -19.61 -26.24 19.52
C GLN A 50 -20.54 -25.27 20.29
N GLU A 51 -21.44 -25.77 21.13
CA GLU A 51 -22.36 -24.93 21.93
C GLU A 51 -21.60 -24.04 22.92
N LEU A 52 -20.52 -24.57 23.53
CA LEU A 52 -19.69 -23.79 24.44
C LEU A 52 -18.91 -22.67 23.71
N LEU A 53 -18.41 -22.95 22.50
CA LEU A 53 -17.74 -21.94 21.69
C LEU A 53 -18.72 -20.83 21.26
N GLU A 54 -19.95 -21.18 20.92
CA GLU A 54 -21.00 -20.22 20.60
C GLU A 54 -21.39 -19.38 21.84
N GLU A 55 -21.51 -20.00 23.02
CA GLU A 55 -21.73 -19.29 24.29
C GLU A 55 -20.57 -18.33 24.58
N MET A 56 -19.33 -18.77 24.38
CA MET A 56 -18.13 -17.94 24.55
C MET A 56 -18.13 -16.75 23.57
N GLU A 57 -18.46 -16.99 22.32
CA GLU A 57 -18.57 -15.93 21.33
C GLU A 57 -19.64 -14.90 21.70
N ASN A 58 -20.80 -15.35 22.17
CA ASN A 58 -21.87 -14.48 22.64
C ASN A 58 -21.46 -13.63 23.85
N VAL A 59 -20.64 -14.17 24.76
CA VAL A 59 -20.09 -13.43 25.89
C VAL A 59 -19.09 -12.39 25.41
N LEU A 60 -18.13 -12.78 24.54
CA LEU A 60 -17.12 -11.88 24.01
C LEU A 60 -17.74 -10.68 23.25
N ASN A 61 -18.84 -10.92 22.51
CA ASN A 61 -19.57 -9.85 21.81
C ASN A 61 -20.22 -8.82 22.75
N LYS A 62 -20.49 -9.19 23.99
CA LYS A 62 -21.15 -8.32 24.99
C LYS A 62 -20.16 -7.56 25.87
N ILE A 63 -18.87 -7.87 25.82
CA ILE A 63 -17.84 -7.20 26.62
C ILE A 63 -17.66 -5.76 26.10
N ASP A 64 -17.87 -4.79 26.98
CA ASP A 64 -17.55 -3.40 26.70
C ASP A 64 -16.05 -3.14 26.81
N ILE A 65 -15.36 -3.20 25.68
CA ILE A 65 -13.91 -2.96 25.56
C ILE A 65 -13.46 -1.53 25.89
N ASN A 66 -14.41 -0.60 26.14
CA ASN A 66 -14.05 0.74 26.62
C ASN A 66 -14.03 0.79 28.16
N LYS A 67 -14.76 -0.13 28.80
CA LYS A 67 -14.82 -0.29 30.25
C LYS A 67 -13.77 -1.29 30.77
N ILE A 68 -13.56 -2.36 30.03
CA ILE A 68 -12.63 -3.43 30.37
C ILE A 68 -11.31 -3.24 29.62
N ASN A 69 -10.18 -3.26 30.32
CA ASN A 69 -8.84 -3.07 29.77
C ASN A 69 -8.06 -4.39 29.58
N VAL A 70 -8.43 -5.45 30.29
CA VAL A 70 -7.81 -6.78 30.22
C VAL A 70 -8.87 -7.85 30.43
N LEU A 71 -8.79 -8.94 29.65
CA LEU A 71 -9.62 -10.11 29.82
C LEU A 71 -8.77 -11.28 30.37
N ILE A 72 -9.20 -11.90 31.47
CA ILE A 72 -8.63 -13.14 31.98
C ILE A 72 -9.56 -14.28 31.54
N ILE A 73 -9.00 -15.33 30.93
CA ILE A 73 -9.71 -16.58 30.60
C ILE A 73 -9.12 -17.68 31.47
N THR A 74 -9.99 -18.42 32.15
CA THR A 74 -9.58 -19.53 33.03
C THR A 74 -10.65 -20.62 33.01
N GLU A 75 -10.34 -21.78 33.59
CA GLU A 75 -11.32 -22.87 33.80
C GLU A 75 -11.51 -23.19 35.26
N ASN A 76 -12.65 -23.80 35.59
CA ASN A 76 -12.87 -24.42 36.88
C ASN A 76 -12.17 -25.79 36.91
N SER A 77 -11.66 -26.18 38.09
CA SER A 77 -10.96 -27.46 38.26
C SER A 77 -11.87 -28.65 37.90
N TYR A 78 -11.41 -29.46 36.97
CA TYR A 78 -12.05 -30.74 36.63
C TYR A 78 -11.89 -31.72 37.81
N LYS A 79 -12.98 -32.38 38.19
CA LYS A 79 -13.01 -33.33 39.33
C LYS A 79 -13.09 -34.80 38.91
N GLY A 80 -12.90 -35.09 37.62
CA GLY A 80 -12.94 -36.47 37.10
C GLY A 80 -11.59 -37.20 37.29
N ASN A 81 -11.65 -38.51 37.42
CA ASN A 81 -10.46 -39.36 37.62
C ASN A 81 -9.77 -39.77 36.31
N GLU A 82 -10.40 -39.61 35.16
CA GLU A 82 -9.87 -40.01 33.86
C GLU A 82 -10.11 -38.89 32.84
N VAL A 83 -9.07 -38.58 32.08
CA VAL A 83 -9.13 -37.66 30.95
C VAL A 83 -9.28 -38.48 29.69
N ASN A 84 -10.50 -38.70 29.24
CA ASN A 84 -10.73 -39.24 27.90
C ASN A 84 -10.53 -38.09 26.90
N LEU A 85 -9.39 -38.11 26.21
CA LEU A 85 -9.17 -37.24 25.06
C LEU A 85 -10.00 -37.79 23.90
N PRO A 86 -11.04 -37.08 23.41
CA PRO A 86 -11.72 -37.52 22.21
C PRO A 86 -10.74 -37.45 21.04
N CYS A 87 -10.71 -38.51 20.25
CA CYS A 87 -10.16 -38.45 18.90
C CYS A 87 -11.04 -37.50 18.11
N ILE A 88 -10.64 -36.24 18.02
CA ILE A 88 -11.36 -35.24 17.24
C ILE A 88 -11.09 -35.53 15.76
N GLU A 89 -11.91 -36.38 15.15
CA GLU A 89 -11.98 -36.60 13.70
C GLU A 89 -12.88 -35.57 12.98
N ASN A 90 -13.48 -34.63 13.73
CA ASN A 90 -14.38 -33.63 13.16
C ASN A 90 -13.62 -32.47 12.58
N GLU A 91 -13.47 -32.46 11.26
CA GLU A 91 -12.90 -31.37 10.45
C GLU A 91 -13.71 -30.04 10.46
N ASN A 92 -14.88 -30.00 11.11
CA ASN A 92 -15.84 -28.89 11.05
C ASN A 92 -15.92 -28.04 12.34
N ILE A 93 -14.84 -27.89 13.09
CA ILE A 93 -14.84 -26.95 14.21
C ILE A 93 -14.76 -25.52 13.64
N ASN A 94 -15.73 -24.68 14.01
CA ASN A 94 -15.73 -23.28 13.63
C ASN A 94 -14.51 -22.55 14.24
N SER A 95 -13.43 -22.42 13.46
CA SER A 95 -12.17 -21.81 13.87
C SER A 95 -12.27 -20.31 14.15
N LYS A 96 -13.36 -19.66 13.73
CA LYS A 96 -13.57 -18.20 13.82
C LYS A 96 -13.43 -17.63 15.23
N ILE A 97 -13.78 -18.41 16.25
CA ILE A 97 -13.66 -17.96 17.65
C ILE A 97 -12.19 -17.75 18.06
N PHE A 98 -11.27 -18.61 17.60
CA PHE A 98 -9.85 -18.49 17.92
C PHE A 98 -9.19 -17.30 17.22
N ASP A 99 -9.62 -16.97 15.99
CA ASP A 99 -9.19 -15.78 15.27
C ASP A 99 -9.73 -14.53 15.97
N LYS A 100 -10.98 -14.57 16.43
CA LYS A 100 -11.60 -13.50 17.19
C LYS A 100 -10.90 -13.23 18.52
N LEU A 101 -10.40 -14.24 19.22
CA LEU A 101 -9.60 -14.08 20.43
C LEU A 101 -8.25 -13.41 20.11
N GLU A 102 -7.58 -13.81 19.05
CA GLU A 102 -6.31 -13.23 18.62
C GLU A 102 -6.49 -11.75 18.23
N GLU A 103 -7.58 -11.43 17.53
CA GLU A 103 -7.94 -10.06 17.09
C GLU A 103 -8.67 -9.24 18.17
N PHE A 104 -8.92 -9.81 19.36
CA PHE A 104 -9.63 -9.11 20.42
C PHE A 104 -8.87 -7.85 20.83
N LYS A 105 -9.54 -6.71 20.84
CA LYS A 105 -8.89 -5.39 20.90
C LYS A 105 -8.14 -5.08 22.19
N ILE A 106 -8.44 -5.80 23.29
CA ILE A 106 -7.74 -5.62 24.58
C ILE A 106 -6.90 -6.85 24.88
N PRO A 107 -5.85 -6.75 25.74
CA PRO A 107 -5.02 -7.88 26.14
C PRO A 107 -5.82 -9.02 26.79
N ILE A 108 -5.46 -10.25 26.43
CA ILE A 108 -6.02 -11.50 27.00
C ILE A 108 -4.94 -12.25 27.77
N ILE A 109 -5.24 -12.63 29.02
CA ILE A 109 -4.42 -13.51 29.86
C ILE A 109 -5.16 -14.83 29.99
N THR A 110 -4.58 -15.95 29.54
CA THR A 110 -5.13 -17.29 29.82
C THR A 110 -4.39 -17.93 30.97
N ALA A 111 -5.15 -18.43 31.96
CA ALA A 111 -4.65 -19.05 33.18
C ALA A 111 -5.20 -20.48 33.31
N ILE A 112 -4.36 -21.49 33.01
CA ILE A 112 -4.72 -22.92 33.02
C ILE A 112 -4.41 -23.55 34.36
N LYS A 113 -5.43 -24.10 35.06
CA LYS A 113 -5.28 -24.75 36.36
C LYS A 113 -4.81 -26.19 36.23
N ASN A 114 -5.46 -27.00 35.35
CA ASN A 114 -5.19 -28.43 35.25
C ASN A 114 -4.89 -28.88 33.82
N PHE A 115 -5.83 -28.68 32.88
CA PHE A 115 -5.74 -29.24 31.55
C PHE A 115 -5.98 -28.17 30.48
N GLY A 116 -4.95 -27.90 29.71
CA GLY A 116 -5.03 -27.08 28.50
C GLY A 116 -4.87 -27.96 27.26
N LEU A 117 -5.86 -28.80 26.98
CA LEU A 117 -5.83 -29.81 25.92
C LEU A 117 -6.88 -29.45 24.84
N GLY A 118 -6.62 -29.90 23.61
CA GLY A 118 -7.56 -29.71 22.49
C GLY A 118 -7.97 -28.26 22.26
N MET A 119 -9.26 -27.95 22.30
CA MET A 119 -9.75 -26.59 22.10
C MET A 119 -9.28 -25.59 23.16
N MET A 120 -9.07 -26.05 24.42
CA MET A 120 -8.51 -25.16 25.45
C MET A 120 -7.04 -24.80 25.15
N PHE A 121 -6.32 -25.71 24.48
CA PHE A 121 -4.99 -25.42 23.97
C PHE A 121 -5.03 -24.33 22.87
N GLU A 122 -6.04 -24.38 21.99
CA GLU A 122 -6.24 -23.32 20.97
C GLU A 122 -6.55 -21.94 21.61
N ILE A 123 -7.38 -21.90 22.66
CA ILE A 123 -7.66 -20.68 23.43
C ILE A 123 -6.35 -20.14 24.05
N LEU A 124 -5.53 -21.02 24.63
CA LEU A 124 -4.23 -20.69 25.18
C LEU A 124 -3.34 -20.05 24.10
N LEU A 125 -3.23 -20.68 22.93
CA LEU A 125 -2.41 -20.20 21.81
C LEU A 125 -2.91 -18.88 21.21
N SER A 126 -4.21 -18.60 21.33
CA SER A 126 -4.84 -17.36 20.81
C SER A 126 -4.78 -16.19 21.79
N SER A 127 -4.18 -16.39 22.98
CA SER A 127 -4.06 -15.38 24.04
C SER A 127 -2.70 -14.68 24.02
N ASP A 128 -2.66 -13.44 24.51
CA ASP A 128 -1.45 -12.61 24.51
C ASP A 128 -0.46 -13.08 25.59
N ILE A 129 -0.96 -13.39 26.78
CA ILE A 129 -0.17 -13.87 27.91
C ILE A 129 -0.75 -15.21 28.38
N ARG A 130 0.12 -16.18 28.57
CA ARG A 130 -0.21 -17.56 28.93
C ARG A 130 0.46 -17.94 30.25
N ILE A 131 -0.31 -18.31 31.24
CA ILE A 131 0.21 -18.82 32.52
C ILE A 131 -0.52 -20.11 32.89
N CYS A 132 0.14 -20.95 33.66
CA CYS A 132 -0.48 -22.21 34.12
C CYS A 132 -0.06 -22.59 35.56
N SER A 133 -0.74 -23.59 36.13
CA SER A 133 -0.34 -24.15 37.39
C SER A 133 0.87 -25.06 37.24
N GLU A 134 1.58 -25.37 38.33
CA GLU A 134 2.73 -26.29 38.38
C GLU A 134 2.37 -27.71 37.90
N ASN A 135 1.12 -28.09 38.06
CA ASN A 135 0.62 -29.44 37.74
C ASN A 135 -0.17 -29.46 36.41
N ALA A 136 -0.20 -28.35 35.68
CA ALA A 136 -0.94 -28.27 34.41
C ALA A 136 -0.32 -29.18 33.34
N ILE A 137 -1.21 -29.83 32.58
CA ILE A 137 -0.87 -30.60 31.38
C ILE A 137 -1.43 -29.87 30.19
N LEU A 138 -0.56 -29.58 29.22
CA LEU A 138 -0.88 -28.83 27.99
C LEU A 138 -0.62 -29.74 26.77
N GLY A 139 -1.36 -29.52 25.67
CA GLY A 139 -1.10 -30.28 24.46
C GLY A 139 -2.34 -30.73 23.69
N ALA A 140 -2.25 -31.87 23.00
CA ALA A 140 -3.26 -32.35 22.08
C ALA A 140 -3.77 -31.28 21.09
N PRO A 141 -2.85 -30.61 20.34
CA PRO A 141 -3.21 -29.53 19.48
C PRO A 141 -4.10 -29.97 18.33
N LEU A 142 -5.04 -29.11 17.94
CA LEU A 142 -5.83 -29.27 16.72
C LEU A 142 -4.97 -28.90 15.48
N PRO A 143 -5.32 -29.38 14.27
CA PRO A 143 -4.54 -29.05 13.06
C PRO A 143 -4.34 -27.54 12.83
N GLN A 144 -5.31 -26.70 13.17
CA GLN A 144 -5.26 -25.24 13.06
C GLN A 144 -4.24 -24.59 14.02
N ALA A 145 -3.87 -25.26 15.13
CA ALA A 145 -2.85 -24.77 16.06
C ALA A 145 -1.46 -24.62 15.43
N SER A 146 -1.20 -25.33 14.35
CA SER A 146 0.15 -25.50 13.78
C SER A 146 0.87 -24.17 13.51
N LYS A 147 0.16 -23.19 12.93
CA LYS A 147 0.70 -21.84 12.65
C LYS A 147 1.04 -21.07 13.92
N LYS A 148 0.11 -21.03 14.89
CA LYS A 148 0.27 -20.30 16.16
C LYS A 148 1.37 -20.93 17.02
N LEU A 149 1.36 -22.24 17.11
CA LEU A 149 2.35 -22.99 17.89
C LEU A 149 3.77 -22.76 17.37
N SER A 150 3.98 -22.80 16.04
CA SER A 150 5.31 -22.58 15.44
C SER A 150 5.86 -21.19 15.68
N LYS A 151 5.00 -20.17 15.76
CA LYS A 151 5.40 -18.81 16.11
C LYS A 151 5.87 -18.68 17.56
N ILE A 152 5.18 -19.37 18.47
CA ILE A 152 5.45 -19.27 19.91
C ILE A 152 6.70 -20.05 20.29
N ILE A 153 6.86 -21.29 19.81
CA ILE A 153 7.92 -22.21 20.28
C ILE A 153 8.93 -22.62 19.19
N GLY A 154 8.82 -22.06 17.99
CA GLY A 154 9.68 -22.38 16.84
C GLY A 154 9.27 -23.67 16.13
N LEU A 155 9.70 -23.78 14.84
CA LEU A 155 9.26 -24.83 13.89
C LEU A 155 9.58 -26.25 14.35
N GLY A 156 10.78 -26.47 14.92
CA GLY A 156 11.22 -27.83 15.33
C GLY A 156 10.34 -28.41 16.44
N MET A 157 10.17 -27.66 17.52
CA MET A 157 9.37 -28.08 18.67
C MET A 157 7.88 -28.15 18.30
N ALA A 158 7.37 -27.23 17.49
CA ALA A 158 5.99 -27.27 17.02
C ALA A 158 5.71 -28.56 16.22
N LYS A 159 6.59 -28.94 15.28
CA LYS A 159 6.49 -30.22 14.53
C LYS A 159 6.52 -31.42 15.44
N GLN A 160 7.42 -31.45 16.44
CA GLN A 160 7.49 -32.53 17.39
C GLN A 160 6.14 -32.69 18.11
N ILE A 161 5.60 -31.64 18.70
CA ILE A 161 4.34 -31.69 19.46
C ILE A 161 3.16 -32.06 18.55
N MET A 162 3.08 -31.48 17.35
CA MET A 162 2.01 -31.76 16.38
C MET A 162 2.02 -33.22 15.92
N PHE A 163 3.19 -33.78 15.64
CA PHE A 163 3.32 -35.14 15.09
C PHE A 163 3.19 -36.23 16.16
N THR A 164 3.73 -35.96 17.35
CA THR A 164 3.69 -36.96 18.45
C THR A 164 2.43 -36.87 19.29
N LYS A 165 1.69 -35.73 19.20
CA LYS A 165 0.56 -35.40 20.09
C LYS A 165 0.92 -35.54 21.58
N GLN A 166 2.23 -35.34 21.91
CA GLN A 166 2.70 -35.47 23.28
C GLN A 166 2.11 -34.42 24.20
N GLU A 167 1.84 -34.81 25.42
CA GLU A 167 1.48 -33.92 26.51
C GLU A 167 2.72 -33.19 27.03
N ILE A 168 2.56 -31.91 27.40
CA ILE A 168 3.61 -31.04 27.85
C ILE A 168 3.30 -30.64 29.29
N ASN A 169 4.18 -30.97 30.23
CA ASN A 169 4.05 -30.48 31.60
C ASN A 169 4.41 -29.01 31.74
N ALA A 170 4.00 -28.36 32.82
CA ALA A 170 4.19 -26.94 33.06
C ALA A 170 5.66 -26.51 32.96
N LYS A 171 6.62 -27.26 33.50
CA LYS A 171 8.05 -26.93 33.47
C LYS A 171 8.59 -26.90 32.04
N GLU A 172 8.23 -27.90 31.24
CA GLU A 172 8.63 -27.95 29.84
C GLU A 172 7.95 -26.84 29.03
N ALA A 173 6.66 -26.57 29.29
CA ALA A 173 5.94 -25.47 28.66
C ALA A 173 6.61 -24.09 28.91
N LEU A 174 7.11 -23.84 30.12
CA LEU A 174 7.87 -22.65 30.43
C LEU A 174 9.23 -22.65 29.72
N ARG A 175 9.94 -23.78 29.70
CA ARG A 175 11.26 -23.91 29.07
C ARG A 175 11.24 -23.61 27.58
N ILE A 176 10.20 -24.08 26.88
CA ILE A 176 10.06 -23.86 25.42
C ILE A 176 9.37 -22.55 25.06
N GLY A 177 8.98 -21.73 26.06
CA GLY A 177 8.29 -20.45 25.84
C GLY A 177 6.81 -20.57 25.49
N LEU A 178 6.20 -21.75 25.66
CA LEU A 178 4.78 -21.96 25.43
C LEU A 178 3.93 -21.18 26.43
N VAL A 179 4.39 -21.07 27.69
CA VAL A 179 3.78 -20.23 28.73
C VAL A 179 4.77 -19.19 29.26
N ASN A 180 4.24 -18.08 29.75
CA ASN A 180 5.01 -16.96 30.29
C ASN A 180 5.33 -17.10 31.80
N GLY A 181 4.63 -18.01 32.49
CA GLY A 181 4.85 -18.26 33.91
C GLY A 181 4.11 -19.47 34.43
N ILE A 182 4.64 -20.07 35.51
CA ILE A 182 4.02 -21.19 36.27
C ILE A 182 3.89 -20.82 37.74
N TYR A 183 2.79 -21.16 38.36
CA TYR A 183 2.47 -20.80 39.75
C TYR A 183 1.76 -21.93 40.48
N PRO A 184 1.78 -21.96 41.82
CA PRO A 184 0.95 -22.86 42.60
C PRO A 184 -0.52 -22.67 42.22
N ILE A 185 -1.28 -23.80 42.14
CA ILE A 185 -2.66 -23.79 41.66
C ILE A 185 -3.59 -22.82 42.44
N ASN A 186 -3.37 -22.73 43.77
CA ASN A 186 -4.09 -21.85 44.66
C ASN A 186 -3.74 -20.35 44.50
N GLU A 187 -2.60 -20.03 43.90
CA GLU A 187 -2.14 -18.68 43.65
C GLU A 187 -2.39 -18.20 42.19
N LEU A 188 -2.59 -19.12 41.25
CA LEU A 188 -2.62 -18.88 39.82
C LEU A 188 -3.56 -17.71 39.43
N ILE A 189 -4.80 -17.73 39.93
CA ILE A 189 -5.78 -16.68 39.59
C ILE A 189 -5.39 -15.34 40.20
N ASN A 190 -4.82 -15.34 41.41
CA ASN A 190 -4.32 -14.11 42.01
C ASN A 190 -3.15 -13.54 41.19
N LYS A 191 -2.26 -14.38 40.68
CA LYS A 191 -1.16 -13.97 39.79
C LYS A 191 -1.68 -13.44 38.44
N ALA A 192 -2.71 -14.06 37.86
CA ALA A 192 -3.39 -13.51 36.67
C ALA A 192 -3.96 -12.11 36.94
N LYS A 193 -4.61 -11.91 38.10
CA LYS A 193 -5.15 -10.61 38.52
C LYS A 193 -4.03 -9.58 38.79
N GLU A 194 -2.90 -9.97 39.39
CA GLU A 194 -1.73 -9.12 39.58
C GLU A 194 -1.16 -8.62 38.25
N LEU A 195 -1.00 -9.54 37.27
CA LEU A 195 -0.58 -9.19 35.90
C LEU A 195 -1.57 -8.23 35.24
N ALA A 196 -2.87 -8.55 35.31
CA ALA A 196 -3.92 -7.70 34.77
C ALA A 196 -3.91 -6.29 35.39
N LYS A 197 -3.78 -6.18 36.74
CA LYS A 197 -3.64 -4.91 37.44
C LYS A 197 -2.39 -4.12 37.01
N SER A 198 -1.29 -4.81 36.68
CA SER A 198 -0.10 -4.16 36.14
C SER A 198 -0.36 -3.57 34.76
N ILE A 199 -1.07 -4.31 33.91
CA ILE A 199 -1.45 -3.87 32.56
C ILE A 199 -2.40 -2.68 32.62
N THR A 200 -3.42 -2.70 33.50
CA THR A 200 -4.42 -1.63 33.64
C THR A 200 -3.89 -0.29 34.14
N LYS A 201 -2.61 -0.22 34.58
CA LYS A 201 -1.93 1.05 34.85
C LYS A 201 -1.67 1.88 33.60
N ASN A 202 -1.69 1.25 32.43
CA ASN A 202 -1.54 1.92 31.13
C ASN A 202 -2.90 2.34 30.59
N SER A 203 -2.93 3.35 29.73
CA SER A 203 -4.18 3.77 29.11
C SER A 203 -4.74 2.68 28.16
N ASN A 204 -6.07 2.51 28.13
CA ASN A 204 -6.73 1.52 27.29
C ASN A 204 -6.35 1.69 25.81
N ASN A 205 -6.29 2.95 25.33
CA ASN A 205 -5.90 3.22 23.93
C ASN A 205 -4.45 2.82 23.65
N ALA A 206 -3.52 3.05 24.59
CA ALA A 206 -2.13 2.63 24.42
C ALA A 206 -1.99 1.11 24.34
N LEU A 207 -2.76 0.37 25.16
CA LEU A 207 -2.77 -1.10 25.13
C LEU A 207 -3.32 -1.64 23.81
N LYS A 208 -4.43 -1.08 23.33
CA LYS A 208 -5.03 -1.44 22.03
C LYS A 208 -4.05 -1.20 20.87
N LEU A 209 -3.40 -0.04 20.86
CA LEU A 209 -2.43 0.31 19.81
C LEU A 209 -1.18 -0.58 19.87
N ALA A 210 -0.67 -0.87 21.08
CA ALA A 210 0.49 -1.75 21.25
C ALA A 210 0.20 -3.17 20.76
N LYS A 211 -0.97 -3.75 21.16
CA LYS A 211 -1.38 -5.08 20.69
C LYS A 211 -1.54 -5.11 19.16
N LEU A 212 -2.20 -4.09 18.60
CA LEU A 212 -2.38 -3.97 17.16
C LEU A 212 -1.02 -3.93 16.44
N ALA A 213 -0.09 -3.08 16.91
CA ALA A 213 1.24 -2.94 16.29
C ALA A 213 2.05 -4.24 16.35
N ILE A 214 1.99 -5.00 17.47
CA ILE A 214 2.66 -6.30 17.60
C ILE A 214 2.03 -7.31 16.64
N ASN A 215 0.70 -7.41 16.60
CA ASN A 215 0.00 -8.36 15.74
C ASN A 215 0.18 -8.02 14.25
N GLU A 216 0.14 -6.74 13.88
CA GLU A 216 0.44 -6.29 12.51
C GLU A 216 1.89 -6.61 12.14
N GLY A 217 2.85 -6.32 13.02
CA GLY A 217 4.26 -6.64 12.77
C GLY A 217 4.49 -8.11 12.45
N THR A 218 3.81 -9.03 13.16
CA THR A 218 3.89 -10.47 12.89
C THR A 218 3.19 -10.88 11.59
N LYS A 219 2.06 -10.25 11.23
CA LYS A 219 1.35 -10.49 9.95
C LYS A 219 2.21 -10.07 8.74
N TYR A 220 2.95 -8.93 8.84
CA TYR A 220 3.86 -8.49 7.77
C TYR A 220 4.96 -9.52 7.46
N ILE A 221 5.57 -10.12 8.48
CA ILE A 221 6.64 -11.12 8.32
C ILE A 221 6.11 -12.40 7.65
N GLU A 222 4.88 -12.81 7.94
CA GLU A 222 4.32 -14.07 7.44
C GLU A 222 3.85 -14.01 5.99
N ASN A 223 3.44 -12.86 5.52
CA ASN A 223 2.79 -12.72 4.22
C ASN A 223 3.73 -12.25 3.11
N ASN A 224 5.05 -12.11 3.36
CA ASN A 224 5.97 -11.48 2.40
C ASN A 224 5.46 -10.09 1.90
N ILE A 225 4.60 -9.44 2.71
CA ILE A 225 4.00 -8.14 2.43
C ILE A 225 4.51 -7.16 3.49
N TYR A 226 5.17 -6.11 3.06
CA TYR A 226 5.81 -5.14 3.94
C TYR A 226 5.24 -3.74 3.69
N LYS A 227 4.82 -3.04 4.75
CA LYS A 227 4.44 -1.63 4.62
C LYS A 227 5.67 -0.82 4.22
N LEU A 228 5.52 0.05 3.21
CA LEU A 228 6.58 0.93 2.76
C LEU A 228 6.58 2.24 3.54
N LYS A 229 7.77 2.65 3.97
CA LYS A 229 8.08 4.02 4.35
C LYS A 229 8.76 4.68 3.17
N CYS A 230 8.03 5.51 2.47
CA CYS A 230 8.44 6.10 1.21
C CYS A 230 9.18 7.42 1.40
N ALA A 231 10.04 7.78 0.46
CA ALA A 231 10.80 9.01 0.47
C ALA A 231 9.98 10.19 -0.09
N CYS A 232 10.25 11.39 0.42
CA CYS A 232 9.66 12.64 -0.06
C CYS A 232 10.73 13.56 -0.63
N GLN A 233 10.39 14.24 -1.73
CA GLN A 233 11.22 15.30 -2.32
C GLN A 233 10.53 16.66 -2.18
N ASN A 234 11.25 17.60 -1.56
CA ASN A 234 10.76 18.96 -1.28
C ASN A 234 11.32 19.96 -2.29
N TYR A 235 11.02 19.74 -3.58
CA TYR A 235 11.45 20.67 -4.63
C TYR A 235 10.64 21.98 -4.63
N ASP A 236 11.26 23.07 -5.07
CA ASP A 236 10.63 24.41 -5.09
C ASP A 236 9.38 24.50 -5.98
N TRP A 237 9.24 23.65 -6.95
CA TRP A 237 8.08 23.57 -7.82
C TRP A 237 6.86 22.84 -7.20
N GLY A 238 7.03 22.21 -6.03
CA GLY A 238 5.96 21.48 -5.34
C GLY A 238 4.85 22.39 -4.80
N GLN A 239 3.74 21.78 -4.40
CA GLN A 239 2.63 22.44 -3.71
C GLN A 239 2.89 22.56 -2.21
N TYR A 240 2.29 23.57 -1.56
CA TYR A 240 2.32 23.67 -0.10
C TYR A 240 1.52 22.55 0.58
N ALA A 241 1.82 22.27 1.85
CA ALA A 241 1.31 21.14 2.61
C ALA A 241 -0.23 20.99 2.62
N ASN A 242 -0.97 22.10 2.56
CA ASN A 242 -2.43 22.12 2.60
C ASN A 242 -3.10 21.76 1.26
N SER A 243 -2.38 21.81 0.15
CA SER A 243 -2.86 21.50 -1.21
C SER A 243 -2.18 20.30 -1.85
N SER A 244 -1.02 19.88 -1.31
CA SER A 244 -0.21 18.80 -1.86
C SER A 244 -0.76 17.41 -1.49
N LEU A 245 -1.05 16.58 -2.50
CA LEU A 245 -1.34 15.16 -2.27
C LEU A 245 -0.14 14.39 -1.69
N VAL A 246 1.08 14.83 -1.98
CA VAL A 246 2.31 14.30 -1.37
C VAL A 246 2.31 14.53 0.14
N ALA A 247 1.97 15.74 0.60
CA ALA A 247 1.86 16.04 2.02
C ALA A 247 0.73 15.24 2.70
N ILE A 248 -0.40 15.05 2.00
CA ILE A 248 -1.50 14.19 2.49
C ILE A 248 -1.02 12.76 2.65
N ALA A 249 -0.32 12.19 1.65
CA ALA A 249 0.22 10.84 1.71
C ALA A 249 1.19 10.66 2.89
N LEU A 250 2.09 11.60 3.10
CA LEU A 250 3.01 11.58 4.25
C LEU A 250 2.26 11.59 5.59
N ARG A 251 1.28 12.49 5.74
CA ARG A 251 0.47 12.61 6.97
C ARG A 251 -0.31 11.33 7.26
N LYS A 252 -0.92 10.73 6.23
CA LYS A 252 -1.64 9.45 6.34
C LYS A 252 -0.72 8.28 6.71
N ASN A 253 0.55 8.35 6.36
CA ASN A 253 1.58 7.37 6.74
C ASN A 253 2.32 7.74 8.05
N GLY A 254 1.80 8.69 8.85
CA GLY A 254 2.35 9.05 10.16
C GLY A 254 3.69 9.80 10.09
N GLN A 255 4.05 10.36 8.92
CA GLN A 255 5.27 11.13 8.78
C GLN A 255 5.02 12.62 9.12
N PRO A 256 5.99 13.32 9.74
CA PRO A 256 5.84 14.71 10.12
C PRO A 256 5.72 15.62 8.91
N ILE A 257 4.90 16.66 9.02
CA ILE A 257 4.68 17.69 7.99
C ILE A 257 5.04 19.05 8.57
N ASP A 258 5.79 19.83 7.81
CA ASP A 258 6.02 21.25 8.05
C ASP A 258 5.19 22.07 7.02
N ASP A 259 4.23 22.83 7.50
CA ASP A 259 3.31 23.61 6.65
C ASP A 259 4.02 24.72 5.84
N LYS A 260 5.27 25.05 6.18
CA LYS A 260 6.09 26.04 5.45
C LYS A 260 6.81 25.44 4.26
N LEU A 261 6.92 24.13 4.18
CA LEU A 261 7.61 23.44 3.10
C LEU A 261 6.67 23.17 1.91
N LYS A 262 7.27 23.05 0.74
CA LYS A 262 6.63 22.53 -0.46
C LYS A 262 6.89 21.04 -0.57
N TYR A 263 5.89 20.29 -0.99
CA TYR A 263 5.91 18.84 -1.14
C TYR A 263 5.65 18.51 -2.60
N ALA A 264 6.69 18.03 -3.27
CA ALA A 264 6.72 17.88 -4.72
C ALA A 264 6.48 16.44 -5.17
N GLU A 265 7.23 15.48 -4.60
CA GLU A 265 7.18 14.08 -5.01
C GLU A 265 7.20 13.14 -3.80
N TYR A 266 6.44 12.02 -3.88
CA TYR A 266 6.43 10.90 -2.94
C TYR A 266 6.83 9.64 -3.70
N TRP A 267 7.97 9.05 -3.35
CA TRP A 267 8.63 8.01 -4.12
C TRP A 267 8.43 6.62 -3.50
N MET A 268 7.93 5.70 -4.31
CA MET A 268 7.72 4.29 -3.98
C MET A 268 8.64 3.44 -4.87
N GLY A 269 9.77 2.97 -4.34
CA GLY A 269 10.75 2.20 -5.09
C GLY A 269 12.14 2.21 -4.44
N THR A 270 13.14 1.78 -5.20
CA THR A 270 14.52 1.59 -4.72
C THR A 270 15.52 2.63 -5.25
N HIS A 271 15.02 3.71 -5.89
CA HIS A 271 15.89 4.71 -6.50
C HIS A 271 16.88 5.32 -5.50
N PRO A 272 18.21 5.40 -5.80
CA PRO A 272 19.24 5.80 -4.83
C PRO A 272 19.04 7.18 -4.21
N ASN A 273 18.43 8.13 -4.94
CA ASN A 273 18.18 9.49 -4.47
C ASN A 273 16.99 9.60 -3.48
N GLY A 274 16.23 8.50 -3.28
CA GLY A 274 15.08 8.46 -2.38
C GLY A 274 14.54 7.04 -2.23
N PRO A 275 15.32 6.11 -1.66
CA PRO A 275 14.90 4.71 -1.53
C PRO A 275 13.81 4.57 -0.47
N SER A 276 12.80 3.77 -0.77
CA SER A 276 11.82 3.33 0.22
C SER A 276 12.46 2.36 1.21
N LYS A 277 11.90 2.31 2.41
CA LYS A 277 12.29 1.38 3.47
C LYS A 277 11.10 0.49 3.84
N ILE A 278 11.39 -0.69 4.36
CA ILE A 278 10.45 -1.59 5.02
C ILE A 278 10.79 -1.70 6.51
N ILE A 279 9.80 -2.09 7.32
CA ILE A 279 10.04 -2.41 8.73
C ILE A 279 10.05 -3.94 8.87
N LYS A 280 11.20 -4.49 9.27
CA LYS A 280 11.38 -5.92 9.49
C LYS A 280 12.03 -6.13 10.86
N GLU A 281 11.40 -6.94 11.70
CA GLU A 281 11.88 -7.20 13.07
C GLU A 281 12.13 -5.93 13.89
N GLY A 282 11.27 -4.92 13.72
CA GLY A 282 11.37 -3.63 14.40
C GLY A 282 12.47 -2.70 13.89
N LYS A 283 13.16 -3.07 12.79
CA LYS A 283 14.21 -2.26 12.17
C LYS A 283 13.77 -1.74 10.80
N GLU A 284 14.16 -0.50 10.50
CA GLU A 284 14.04 0.04 9.15
C GLU A 284 15.17 -0.52 8.28
N ILE A 285 14.82 -1.17 7.17
CA ILE A 285 15.75 -1.74 6.20
C ILE A 285 15.45 -1.09 4.85
N LEU A 286 16.47 -0.75 4.07
CA LEU A 286 16.27 -0.29 2.70
C LEU A 286 15.61 -1.39 1.86
N LEU A 287 14.65 -1.00 1.03
CA LEU A 287 13.98 -1.96 0.14
C LEU A 287 15.00 -2.61 -0.83
N SER A 288 16.00 -1.85 -1.30
CA SER A 288 17.11 -2.36 -2.12
C SER A 288 17.90 -3.48 -1.44
N ASP A 289 18.11 -3.39 -0.12
CA ASP A 289 18.86 -4.41 0.64
C ASP A 289 18.01 -5.68 0.79
N GLU A 290 16.69 -5.56 1.01
CA GLU A 290 15.78 -6.70 1.13
C GLU A 290 15.68 -7.51 -0.16
N ILE A 291 15.72 -6.85 -1.34
CA ILE A 291 15.64 -7.52 -2.65
C ILE A 291 17.02 -7.83 -3.26
N ASN A 292 18.13 -7.45 -2.59
CA ASN A 292 19.50 -7.53 -3.10
C ASN A 292 19.65 -6.91 -4.50
N GLY A 293 19.07 -5.71 -4.72
CA GLY A 293 19.09 -5.05 -6.02
C GLY A 293 18.18 -3.84 -6.11
N GLN A 294 17.80 -3.49 -7.33
CA GLN A 294 16.90 -2.38 -7.61
C GLN A 294 15.67 -2.87 -8.37
N LEU A 295 14.52 -2.22 -8.14
CA LEU A 295 13.35 -2.36 -9.00
C LEU A 295 13.65 -1.71 -10.35
N SER A 296 13.14 -2.30 -11.42
CA SER A 296 13.24 -1.74 -12.77
C SER A 296 12.45 -0.45 -12.94
N TYR A 297 11.56 -0.17 -12.01
CA TYR A 297 10.63 0.96 -12.05
C TYR A 297 10.69 1.82 -10.79
N LEU A 298 10.17 3.04 -10.92
CA LEU A 298 9.88 3.96 -9.83
C LEU A 298 8.45 4.46 -9.95
N PHE A 299 7.66 4.34 -8.89
CA PHE A 299 6.29 4.83 -8.82
C PHE A 299 6.21 6.03 -7.89
N LYS A 300 5.47 7.07 -8.29
CA LYS A 300 5.45 8.34 -7.56
C LYS A 300 4.07 8.98 -7.52
N ILE A 301 3.86 9.83 -6.50
CA ILE A 301 2.85 10.89 -6.53
C ILE A 301 3.59 12.20 -6.78
N LEU A 302 3.12 13.01 -7.70
CA LEU A 302 3.60 14.37 -7.96
C LEU A 302 2.53 15.39 -7.61
N SER A 303 2.94 16.50 -6.98
CA SER A 303 2.09 17.67 -6.69
C SER A 303 2.75 18.92 -7.23
N ILE A 304 2.30 19.39 -8.41
CA ILE A 304 2.96 20.39 -9.21
C ILE A 304 2.24 21.73 -9.07
N ASN A 305 2.97 22.78 -8.67
CA ASN A 305 2.48 24.15 -8.59
C ASN A 305 3.20 25.09 -9.58
N LYS A 306 4.47 24.82 -9.88
CA LYS A 306 5.28 25.58 -10.83
C LYS A 306 5.62 24.70 -12.03
N PRO A 307 5.50 25.20 -13.28
CA PRO A 307 5.83 24.41 -14.46
C PRO A 307 7.21 23.76 -14.37
N LEU A 308 7.35 22.52 -14.82
CA LEU A 308 8.62 21.82 -14.92
C LEU A 308 9.33 22.19 -16.23
N SER A 309 10.61 21.79 -16.35
CA SER A 309 11.37 22.00 -17.57
C SER A 309 10.74 21.33 -18.78
N ILE A 310 10.89 21.95 -19.97
CA ILE A 310 10.72 21.22 -21.22
C ILE A 310 11.88 20.24 -21.32
N GLN A 311 11.57 18.98 -21.40
CA GLN A 311 12.52 17.88 -21.35
C GLN A 311 12.10 16.72 -22.25
N LEU A 312 13.06 15.88 -22.59
CA LEU A 312 12.83 14.56 -23.15
C LEU A 312 13.79 13.56 -22.53
N HIS A 313 13.49 12.28 -22.69
CA HIS A 313 14.32 11.18 -22.22
C HIS A 313 14.90 10.44 -23.42
N PRO A 314 16.22 10.21 -23.46
CA PRO A 314 16.86 9.51 -24.57
C PRO A 314 16.41 8.04 -24.64
N ASP A 315 16.41 7.47 -25.84
CA ASP A 315 16.33 6.02 -26.02
C ASP A 315 17.51 5.30 -25.33
N LYS A 316 17.34 4.00 -25.08
CA LYS A 316 18.34 3.18 -24.37
C LYS A 316 19.74 3.31 -24.98
N SER A 317 19.85 3.24 -26.31
CA SER A 317 21.14 3.29 -27.00
C SER A 317 21.82 4.64 -26.86
N PHE A 318 21.06 5.72 -26.88
CA PHE A 318 21.61 7.06 -26.71
C PHE A 318 21.91 7.37 -25.23
N ALA A 319 21.12 6.85 -24.30
CA ALA A 319 21.41 6.93 -22.87
C ALA A 319 22.76 6.28 -22.52
N GLU A 320 23.08 5.12 -23.08
CA GLU A 320 24.39 4.47 -22.93
C GLU A 320 25.54 5.32 -23.46
N ILE A 321 25.38 5.95 -24.64
CA ILE A 321 26.37 6.86 -25.19
C ILE A 321 26.58 8.08 -24.30
N LEU A 322 25.50 8.67 -23.80
CA LEU A 322 25.56 9.84 -22.93
C LEU A 322 26.22 9.53 -21.59
N HIS A 323 25.85 8.41 -20.96
CA HIS A 323 26.45 7.97 -19.71
C HIS A 323 27.95 7.72 -19.86
N ASN A 324 28.37 7.01 -20.91
CA ASN A 324 29.78 6.74 -21.15
C ASN A 324 30.61 8.01 -21.40
N LYS A 325 30.03 9.03 -22.06
CA LYS A 325 30.73 10.29 -22.35
C LYS A 325 30.67 11.29 -21.19
N PHE A 326 29.55 11.35 -20.47
CA PHE A 326 29.26 12.36 -19.48
C PHE A 326 28.64 11.78 -18.20
N PRO A 327 29.30 10.84 -17.50
CA PRO A 327 28.71 10.09 -16.38
C PRO A 327 28.34 10.97 -15.17
N LYS A 328 28.89 12.19 -15.07
CA LYS A 328 28.51 13.17 -14.03
C LYS A 328 27.20 13.86 -14.30
N ILE A 329 26.78 13.94 -15.56
CA ILE A 329 25.53 14.57 -16.01
C ILE A 329 24.45 13.51 -16.17
N TYR A 330 24.74 12.45 -16.93
CA TYR A 330 23.88 11.30 -17.20
C TYR A 330 24.32 10.15 -16.33
N LYS A 331 23.67 9.98 -15.18
CA LYS A 331 24.17 9.13 -14.07
C LYS A 331 23.98 7.64 -14.30
N ASP A 332 23.11 7.26 -15.19
CA ASP A 332 22.82 5.87 -15.54
C ASP A 332 22.72 5.70 -17.06
N ASN A 333 22.73 4.45 -17.51
CA ASN A 333 22.66 4.09 -18.92
C ASN A 333 21.25 3.66 -19.35
N ASN A 334 20.23 4.03 -18.59
CA ASN A 334 18.87 3.57 -18.83
C ASN A 334 18.03 4.61 -19.57
N HIS A 335 17.02 4.13 -20.28
CA HIS A 335 15.94 4.93 -20.82
C HIS A 335 14.95 5.33 -19.72
N LYS A 336 14.00 6.20 -20.03
CA LYS A 336 13.03 6.66 -19.04
C LYS A 336 11.64 6.90 -19.66
N PRO A 337 10.99 5.85 -20.17
CA PRO A 337 9.57 5.95 -20.52
C PRO A 337 8.74 6.19 -19.26
N GLU A 338 7.68 6.99 -19.39
CA GLU A 338 6.84 7.42 -18.28
C GLU A 338 5.35 7.20 -18.60
N LEU A 339 4.61 6.67 -17.65
CA LEU A 339 3.15 6.64 -17.65
C LEU A 339 2.67 7.58 -16.56
N PHE A 340 1.93 8.64 -16.91
CA PHE A 340 1.27 9.44 -15.89
C PHE A 340 -0.24 9.24 -15.90
N ILE A 341 -0.87 9.36 -14.72
CA ILE A 341 -2.32 9.33 -14.52
C ILE A 341 -2.71 10.55 -13.68
N ALA A 342 -3.58 11.40 -14.23
CA ALA A 342 -4.03 12.59 -13.53
C ALA A 342 -4.85 12.25 -12.28
N LEU A 343 -4.53 12.88 -11.15
CA LEU A 343 -5.26 12.78 -9.87
C LEU A 343 -6.15 13.99 -9.59
N SER A 344 -5.92 15.06 -10.33
CA SER A 344 -6.72 16.29 -10.33
C SER A 344 -6.88 16.77 -11.77
N ASP A 345 -7.50 17.94 -11.99
CA ASP A 345 -7.30 18.66 -13.25
C ASP A 345 -5.81 18.90 -13.42
N PHE A 346 -5.29 18.57 -14.61
CA PHE A 346 -3.86 18.52 -14.90
C PHE A 346 -3.53 19.19 -16.22
N GLU A 347 -2.47 20.00 -16.21
CA GLU A 347 -1.97 20.73 -17.38
C GLU A 347 -0.59 20.23 -17.76
N LEU A 348 -0.37 19.93 -19.05
CA LEU A 348 0.93 19.52 -19.57
C LEU A 348 1.17 20.01 -21.00
N LEU A 349 2.45 20.20 -21.34
CA LEU A 349 2.93 20.28 -22.71
C LEU A 349 3.37 18.90 -23.15
N PHE A 350 2.97 18.46 -24.34
CA PHE A 350 3.26 17.10 -24.80
C PHE A 350 3.45 17.03 -26.32
N GLY A 351 4.62 16.59 -26.76
CA GLY A 351 4.98 16.46 -28.17
C GLY A 351 4.89 17.78 -28.95
N LEU A 352 5.35 17.77 -30.17
CA LEU A 352 5.22 18.91 -31.07
C LEU A 352 3.83 18.92 -31.72
N ILE A 353 3.33 20.10 -32.06
CA ILE A 353 2.09 20.27 -32.81
C ILE A 353 2.27 19.83 -34.27
N GLU A 354 1.18 19.49 -34.91
CA GLU A 354 1.15 19.14 -36.33
C GLU A 354 1.58 20.30 -37.23
N LEU A 355 2.11 19.99 -38.42
CA LEU A 355 2.62 20.95 -39.38
C LEU A 355 1.63 22.10 -39.68
N ASN A 356 0.35 21.79 -39.87
CA ASN A 356 -0.65 22.81 -40.17
C ASN A 356 -0.82 23.79 -39.01
N LYS A 357 -0.85 23.33 -37.77
CA LYS A 357 -0.91 24.17 -36.56
C LYS A 357 0.38 24.98 -36.39
N ALA A 358 1.54 24.37 -36.71
CA ALA A 358 2.81 25.09 -36.66
C ALA A 358 2.85 26.25 -37.65
N ILE A 359 2.32 26.08 -38.88
CA ILE A 359 2.16 27.12 -39.88
C ILE A 359 1.28 28.28 -39.34
N GLU A 360 0.17 27.96 -38.68
CA GLU A 360 -0.72 28.94 -38.08
C GLU A 360 0.02 29.77 -36.99
N VAL A 361 0.80 29.12 -36.13
CA VAL A 361 1.61 29.80 -35.10
C VAL A 361 2.65 30.71 -35.75
N VAL A 362 3.37 30.22 -36.78
CA VAL A 362 4.37 31.05 -37.49
C VAL A 362 3.71 32.23 -38.18
N LYS A 363 2.55 32.08 -38.83
CA LYS A 363 1.77 33.16 -39.42
C LYS A 363 1.33 34.18 -38.36
N LYS A 364 0.79 33.71 -37.26
CA LYS A 364 0.30 34.53 -36.15
C LYS A 364 1.38 35.45 -35.61
N TYR A 365 2.60 34.96 -35.43
CA TYR A 365 3.72 35.69 -34.86
C TYR A 365 4.82 36.02 -35.89
N GLN A 366 4.48 36.07 -37.21
CA GLN A 366 5.46 36.25 -38.28
C GLN A 366 6.30 37.52 -38.10
N LYS A 367 5.68 38.64 -37.71
CA LYS A 367 6.36 39.92 -37.47
C LYS A 367 7.33 39.83 -36.26
N CYS A 368 7.02 38.99 -35.28
CA CYS A 368 7.85 38.83 -34.09
C CYS A 368 9.04 37.89 -34.36
N PHE A 369 8.81 36.76 -35.03
CA PHE A 369 9.87 35.81 -35.33
C PHE A 369 10.92 36.42 -36.29
N ASN A 370 10.51 37.02 -37.39
CA ASN A 370 11.39 37.56 -38.42
C ASN A 370 12.61 36.64 -38.72
N LEU A 371 12.35 35.35 -38.86
CA LEU A 371 13.36 34.32 -39.11
C LEU A 371 13.19 33.77 -40.52
N LYS A 372 14.31 33.66 -41.25
CA LYS A 372 14.35 33.12 -42.62
C LYS A 372 13.79 31.70 -42.74
N GLU A 373 14.00 30.87 -41.72
CA GLU A 373 13.46 29.52 -41.66
C GLU A 373 11.92 29.52 -41.57
N GLY A 374 11.34 30.48 -40.84
CA GLY A 374 9.90 30.68 -40.77
C GLY A 374 9.31 31.13 -42.12
N GLU A 375 9.96 32.04 -42.81
CA GLU A 375 9.54 32.46 -44.16
C GLU A 375 9.55 31.28 -45.13
N LYS A 376 10.63 30.47 -45.16
CA LYS A 376 10.73 29.29 -46.00
C LYS A 376 9.67 28.22 -45.65
N LEU A 377 9.30 28.10 -44.37
CA LEU A 377 8.24 27.21 -43.94
C LEU A 377 6.88 27.67 -44.49
N LEU A 378 6.62 29.00 -44.46
CA LEU A 378 5.37 29.57 -44.98
C LEU A 378 5.27 29.52 -46.50
N GLU A 379 6.39 29.74 -47.24
CA GLU A 379 6.41 29.69 -48.70
C GLU A 379 6.11 28.30 -49.26
N LYS A 380 6.72 27.28 -48.69
CA LYS A 380 6.52 25.87 -49.13
C LYS A 380 6.56 24.95 -47.93
N PRO A 381 5.42 24.69 -47.27
CA PRO A 381 5.31 23.86 -46.09
C PRO A 381 5.81 22.44 -46.31
N SER A 382 6.65 21.96 -45.39
CA SER A 382 7.07 20.55 -45.30
C SER A 382 7.58 20.23 -43.87
N LEU A 383 7.57 18.96 -43.49
CA LEU A 383 8.12 18.51 -42.22
C LEU A 383 9.60 18.86 -42.07
N GLU A 384 10.40 18.70 -43.13
CA GLU A 384 11.82 19.08 -43.15
C GLU A 384 12.03 20.55 -42.80
N LYS A 385 11.20 21.45 -43.35
CA LYS A 385 11.31 22.89 -43.06
C LYS A 385 10.82 23.20 -41.65
N TYR A 386 9.81 22.50 -41.18
CA TYR A 386 9.33 22.63 -39.80
C TYR A 386 10.42 22.21 -38.83
N GLN A 387 11.07 21.05 -39.06
CA GLN A 387 12.23 20.60 -38.28
C GLN A 387 13.33 21.66 -38.25
N LYS A 388 13.75 22.22 -39.42
CA LYS A 388 14.76 23.26 -39.52
C LYS A 388 14.37 24.54 -38.77
N PHE A 389 13.09 24.85 -38.75
CA PHE A 389 12.59 25.98 -37.96
C PHE A 389 12.70 25.74 -36.47
N ILE A 390 12.35 24.53 -35.96
CA ILE A 390 12.53 24.14 -34.57
C ILE A 390 14.01 24.12 -34.19
N GLU A 391 14.88 23.54 -35.04
CA GLU A 391 16.33 23.60 -34.85
C GLU A 391 16.84 25.04 -34.71
N LYS A 392 16.37 25.97 -35.55
CA LYS A 392 16.74 27.38 -35.44
C LYS A 392 16.29 28.00 -34.12
N LEU A 393 15.07 27.69 -33.65
CA LEU A 393 14.58 28.19 -32.35
C LEU A 393 15.41 27.66 -31.17
N ILE A 394 15.86 26.40 -31.21
CA ILE A 394 16.71 25.79 -30.19
C ILE A 394 18.04 26.54 -30.06
N PHE A 395 18.64 26.91 -31.19
CA PHE A 395 19.97 27.55 -31.23
C PHE A 395 19.96 29.08 -31.30
N LEU A 396 18.79 29.73 -31.06
CA LEU A 396 18.79 31.17 -30.91
C LEU A 396 19.71 31.61 -29.75
N GLU A 397 20.49 32.63 -30.00
CA GLU A 397 21.29 33.29 -28.97
C GLU A 397 20.38 34.06 -28.00
N LYS A 398 20.88 34.34 -26.81
CA LYS A 398 20.08 34.92 -25.73
C LYS A 398 19.40 36.24 -26.17
N ASP A 399 20.14 37.13 -26.76
CA ASP A 399 19.64 38.45 -27.20
C ASP A 399 18.58 38.30 -28.31
N GLU A 400 18.71 37.28 -29.18
CA GLU A 400 17.74 37.01 -30.24
C GLU A 400 16.43 36.50 -29.66
N TYR A 401 16.46 35.44 -28.83
CA TYR A 401 15.23 34.88 -28.31
C TYR A 401 14.52 35.80 -27.31
N GLU A 402 15.26 36.57 -26.50
CA GLU A 402 14.66 37.55 -25.60
C GLU A 402 13.94 38.66 -26.36
N LYS A 403 14.52 39.13 -27.47
CA LYS A 403 13.89 40.12 -28.35
C LYS A 403 12.60 39.58 -28.96
N ILE A 404 12.64 38.38 -29.52
CA ILE A 404 11.47 37.72 -30.12
C ILE A 404 10.39 37.53 -29.06
N LEU A 405 10.75 37.04 -27.88
CA LEU A 405 9.80 36.76 -26.81
C LEU A 405 9.12 38.04 -26.29
N LYS A 406 9.86 39.14 -26.13
CA LYS A 406 9.29 40.42 -25.76
C LYS A 406 8.24 40.89 -26.79
N LEU A 407 8.56 40.81 -28.07
CA LEU A 407 7.62 41.16 -29.13
C LEU A 407 6.36 40.29 -29.13
N ILE A 408 6.52 39.00 -28.86
CA ILE A 408 5.39 38.07 -28.75
C ILE A 408 4.53 38.41 -27.53
N LEU A 409 5.13 38.63 -26.36
CA LEU A 409 4.39 38.96 -25.14
C LEU A 409 3.64 40.29 -25.20
N GLU A 410 4.18 41.25 -25.94
CA GLU A 410 3.58 42.57 -26.16
C GLU A 410 2.54 42.58 -27.29
N SER A 411 2.46 41.53 -28.09
CA SER A 411 1.52 41.43 -29.21
C SER A 411 0.07 41.26 -28.76
N GLU A 412 -0.87 41.81 -29.53
CA GLU A 412 -2.31 41.64 -29.29
C GLU A 412 -2.72 40.18 -29.35
N GLU A 413 -2.03 39.37 -30.17
CA GLU A 413 -2.24 37.95 -30.34
C GLU A 413 -1.94 37.12 -29.07
N SER A 414 -1.15 37.67 -28.14
CA SER A 414 -0.76 37.01 -26.89
C SER A 414 -1.52 37.52 -25.67
N LYS A 415 -2.33 38.54 -25.79
CA LYS A 415 -2.96 39.26 -24.69
C LYS A 415 -3.74 38.37 -23.75
N ASP A 416 -4.44 37.35 -24.27
CA ASP A 416 -5.25 36.40 -23.52
C ASP A 416 -4.61 34.99 -23.42
N ASN A 417 -3.32 34.85 -23.75
CA ASN A 417 -2.66 33.56 -23.69
C ASN A 417 -2.21 33.24 -22.26
N TYR A 418 -3.06 32.53 -21.54
CA TYR A 418 -2.83 32.09 -20.16
C TYR A 418 -1.51 31.32 -20.00
N LEU A 419 -1.19 30.40 -20.93
CA LEU A 419 0.04 29.59 -20.85
C LEU A 419 1.28 30.46 -20.94
N LEU A 420 1.37 31.34 -21.93
CA LEU A 420 2.52 32.24 -22.11
C LEU A 420 2.75 33.12 -20.87
N LYS A 421 1.68 33.67 -20.31
CA LYS A 421 1.75 34.47 -19.10
C LYS A 421 2.25 33.64 -17.91
N LYS A 422 1.68 32.43 -17.70
CA LYS A 422 2.08 31.54 -16.63
C LYS A 422 3.55 31.13 -16.72
N LEU A 423 4.04 30.82 -17.92
CA LEU A 423 5.44 30.48 -18.14
C LEU A 423 6.37 31.65 -17.88
N TYR A 424 6.00 32.84 -18.39
CA TYR A 424 6.77 34.08 -18.19
C TYR A 424 6.83 34.49 -16.71
N ASP A 425 5.73 34.44 -15.98
CA ASP A 425 5.66 34.76 -14.55
C ASP A 425 6.59 33.85 -13.71
N ASN A 426 6.83 32.61 -14.15
CA ASN A 426 7.67 31.65 -13.44
C ASN A 426 9.15 31.63 -13.87
N TYR A 427 9.44 31.98 -15.14
CA TYR A 427 10.79 31.79 -15.72
C TYR A 427 11.35 33.06 -16.38
N GLY A 428 10.56 34.13 -16.46
CA GLY A 428 10.98 35.34 -17.18
C GLY A 428 11.16 35.07 -18.67
N LEU A 429 12.18 35.69 -19.28
CA LEU A 429 12.50 35.52 -20.69
C LEU A 429 13.32 34.23 -20.91
N ASP A 430 12.68 33.07 -20.84
CA ASP A 430 13.30 31.75 -21.07
C ASP A 430 12.99 31.23 -22.48
N SER A 431 14.01 30.70 -23.17
CA SER A 431 13.88 30.16 -24.54
C SER A 431 12.85 29.05 -24.68
N GLY A 432 12.59 28.28 -23.61
CA GLY A 432 11.55 27.24 -23.58
C GLY A 432 10.15 27.80 -23.84
N ILE A 433 9.89 29.07 -23.55
CA ILE A 433 8.59 29.68 -23.85
C ILE A 433 8.35 29.77 -25.39
N LEU A 434 9.40 30.00 -26.19
CA LEU A 434 9.26 29.95 -27.64
C LEU A 434 8.95 28.55 -28.15
N ILE A 435 9.59 27.56 -27.59
CA ILE A 435 9.34 26.13 -27.93
C ILE A 435 7.95 25.69 -27.50
N SER A 436 7.45 26.19 -26.37
CA SER A 436 6.09 25.85 -25.88
C SER A 436 4.99 26.22 -26.85
N LEU A 437 5.20 27.23 -27.71
CA LEU A 437 4.27 27.65 -28.79
C LEU A 437 4.08 26.54 -29.84
N PHE A 438 5.05 25.64 -29.95
CA PHE A 438 5.07 24.51 -30.91
C PHE A 438 4.84 23.17 -30.24
N MET A 439 4.34 23.18 -28.99
CA MET A 439 3.95 21.95 -28.25
C MET A 439 2.43 21.91 -28.05
N ASN A 440 1.88 20.71 -27.96
CA ASN A 440 0.48 20.57 -27.62
C ASN A 440 0.27 20.89 -26.14
N TYR A 441 -0.58 21.86 -25.83
CA TYR A 441 -1.02 22.17 -24.48
C TYR A 441 -2.28 21.35 -24.19
N LEU A 442 -2.15 20.37 -23.30
CA LEU A 442 -3.18 19.39 -22.98
C LEU A 442 -3.73 19.62 -21.57
N HIS A 443 -5.05 19.47 -21.43
CA HIS A 443 -5.76 19.43 -20.17
C HIS A 443 -6.27 18.02 -19.95
N LYS A 444 -5.96 17.44 -18.81
CA LYS A 444 -6.38 16.09 -18.42
C LYS A 444 -7.24 16.14 -17.16
N LYS A 445 -8.28 15.33 -17.13
CA LYS A 445 -9.16 15.16 -15.98
C LYS A 445 -8.68 14.00 -15.11
N LYS A 446 -9.09 14.01 -13.82
CA LYS A 446 -8.80 12.89 -12.89
C LYS A 446 -9.13 11.54 -13.54
N GLY A 447 -8.16 10.64 -13.55
CA GLY A 447 -8.23 9.30 -14.12
C GLY A 447 -7.78 9.17 -15.56
N GLU A 448 -7.62 10.28 -16.31
CA GLU A 448 -7.04 10.22 -17.65
C GLU A 448 -5.53 10.01 -17.58
N ALA A 449 -5.00 9.18 -18.49
CA ALA A 449 -3.60 8.81 -18.58
C ALA A 449 -2.95 9.30 -19.87
N VAL A 450 -1.62 9.48 -19.84
CA VAL A 450 -0.78 9.65 -21.03
C VAL A 450 0.49 8.84 -20.85
N PHE A 451 0.85 8.09 -21.89
CA PHE A 451 2.15 7.45 -21.98
C PHE A 451 3.14 8.36 -22.71
N ILE A 452 4.27 8.62 -22.09
CA ILE A 452 5.38 9.44 -22.60
C ILE A 452 6.50 8.49 -22.97
N ASP A 453 6.64 8.27 -24.27
CA ASP A 453 7.68 7.40 -24.81
C ASP A 453 9.05 8.10 -24.83
N GLU A 454 10.09 7.32 -25.10
CA GLU A 454 11.43 7.83 -25.35
C GLU A 454 11.42 8.93 -26.40
N ASN A 455 12.29 9.91 -26.26
CA ASN A 455 12.52 11.01 -27.22
C ASN A 455 11.32 11.98 -27.42
N ILE A 456 10.25 11.87 -26.64
CA ILE A 456 9.09 12.77 -26.73
C ILE A 456 9.28 13.99 -25.81
N PRO A 457 9.30 15.22 -26.35
CA PRO A 457 9.39 16.43 -25.53
C PRO A 457 8.10 16.64 -24.74
N HIS A 458 8.23 16.94 -23.45
CA HIS A 458 7.10 17.16 -22.54
C HIS A 458 7.47 18.11 -21.40
N SER A 459 6.43 18.63 -20.72
CA SER A 459 6.58 19.42 -19.50
C SER A 459 5.28 19.38 -18.72
N TYR A 460 5.33 19.09 -17.43
CA TYR A 460 4.17 19.19 -16.53
C TYR A 460 4.03 20.63 -16.05
N ILE A 461 2.85 21.20 -16.20
CA ILE A 461 2.58 22.62 -15.96
C ILE A 461 1.91 22.86 -14.61
N PHE A 462 0.91 22.03 -14.27
CA PHE A 462 0.16 22.17 -13.03
C PHE A 462 -0.68 20.93 -12.74
N GLY A 463 -0.90 20.63 -11.46
CA GLY A 463 -1.82 19.60 -11.01
C GLY A 463 -1.15 18.48 -10.19
N ASN A 464 -1.91 17.44 -9.89
CA ASN A 464 -1.45 16.26 -9.19
C ASN A 464 -1.57 15.04 -10.09
N CYS A 465 -0.56 14.17 -10.07
CA CYS A 465 -0.60 12.92 -10.84
C CYS A 465 0.11 11.76 -10.10
N LEU A 466 -0.19 10.55 -10.54
CA LEU A 466 0.68 9.40 -10.37
C LEU A 466 1.64 9.36 -11.57
N GLU A 467 2.89 9.04 -11.34
CA GLU A 467 3.90 8.81 -12.37
C GLU A 467 4.56 7.45 -12.14
N LEU A 468 4.52 6.61 -13.15
CA LEU A 468 5.22 5.33 -13.18
C LEU A 468 6.24 5.37 -14.31
N MET A 469 7.50 5.15 -13.99
CA MET A 469 8.61 5.29 -14.93
C MET A 469 9.62 4.16 -14.78
N ALA A 470 10.41 3.91 -15.83
CA ALA A 470 11.63 3.13 -15.68
C ALA A 470 12.60 3.86 -14.73
N CYS A 471 13.36 3.07 -13.95
CA CYS A 471 14.27 3.63 -12.95
C CYS A 471 15.48 4.27 -13.63
N SER A 472 15.43 5.59 -13.87
CA SER A 472 16.48 6.38 -14.50
C SER A 472 16.41 7.87 -14.10
N ASP A 473 17.59 8.52 -14.03
CA ASP A 473 17.74 9.98 -13.83
C ASP A 473 17.95 10.76 -15.14
N ASN A 474 17.98 10.09 -16.30
CA ASN A 474 18.37 10.68 -17.56
C ASN A 474 17.33 11.67 -18.10
N VAL A 475 17.71 12.94 -18.15
CA VAL A 475 16.87 14.06 -18.60
C VAL A 475 17.69 15.01 -19.46
N ILE A 476 17.24 15.26 -20.70
CA ILE A 476 17.79 16.28 -21.60
C ILE A 476 16.82 17.47 -21.58
N ARG A 477 17.26 18.62 -21.06
CA ARG A 477 16.42 19.81 -20.89
C ARG A 477 16.68 20.83 -21.99
N LEU A 478 15.60 21.49 -22.43
CA LEU A 478 15.65 22.53 -23.45
C LEU A 478 15.35 23.94 -22.91
N GLY A 479 14.53 24.06 -21.88
CA GLY A 479 14.16 25.33 -21.29
C GLY A 479 13.21 25.18 -20.12
N LEU A 480 12.67 26.30 -19.63
CA LEU A 480 11.84 26.39 -18.41
C LEU A 480 12.58 25.81 -17.19
N THR A 481 13.86 26.17 -17.04
CA THR A 481 14.70 25.57 -15.99
C THR A 481 15.90 26.43 -15.66
N PRO A 482 16.28 26.54 -14.36
CA PRO A 482 17.59 27.07 -13.97
C PRO A 482 18.73 26.02 -14.08
N LYS A 483 18.40 24.75 -14.36
CA LYS A 483 19.37 23.67 -14.50
C LYS A 483 20.04 23.68 -15.89
N LEU A 484 21.03 22.82 -16.08
CA LEU A 484 21.73 22.68 -17.35
C LEU A 484 20.74 22.41 -18.50
N VAL A 485 20.81 23.24 -19.54
CA VAL A 485 20.14 23.06 -20.83
C VAL A 485 21.13 22.44 -21.80
N ASP A 486 20.77 21.30 -22.39
CA ASP A 486 21.62 20.56 -23.33
C ASP A 486 21.04 20.62 -24.75
N LYS A 487 21.21 21.79 -25.38
CA LYS A 487 20.71 22.06 -26.74
C LYS A 487 21.25 21.09 -27.78
N GLU A 488 22.54 20.71 -27.67
CA GLU A 488 23.21 19.86 -28.66
C GLU A 488 22.65 18.44 -28.67
N ASN A 489 22.47 17.82 -27.50
CA ASN A 489 21.94 16.48 -27.42
C ASN A 489 20.43 16.45 -27.68
N PHE A 490 19.71 17.52 -27.30
CA PHE A 490 18.30 17.68 -27.67
C PHE A 490 18.13 17.75 -29.19
N ASP A 491 18.93 18.57 -29.89
CA ASP A 491 18.92 18.72 -31.35
C ASP A 491 19.27 17.42 -32.10
N LYS A 492 20.22 16.63 -31.59
CA LYS A 492 20.52 15.31 -32.18
C LYS A 492 19.30 14.39 -32.17
N ILE A 493 18.51 14.41 -31.10
CA ILE A 493 17.28 13.64 -31.02
C ILE A 493 16.22 14.20 -31.95
N VAL A 494 16.06 15.54 -32.01
CA VAL A 494 15.17 16.20 -32.96
C VAL A 494 15.47 15.79 -34.39
N LYS A 495 16.75 15.81 -34.78
CA LYS A 495 17.17 15.42 -36.13
C LYS A 495 16.87 13.97 -36.49
N LYS A 496 16.93 13.07 -35.51
CA LYS A 496 16.70 11.64 -35.72
C LYS A 496 15.22 11.25 -35.66
N ASN A 497 14.44 11.87 -34.75
CA ASN A 497 13.13 11.38 -34.35
C ASN A 497 12.02 12.45 -34.53
N PHE A 498 12.19 13.45 -35.44
CA PHE A 498 11.28 14.60 -35.54
C PHE A 498 9.83 14.22 -35.80
N GLU A 499 9.59 13.24 -36.68
CA GLU A 499 8.24 12.79 -37.02
C GLU A 499 7.56 12.13 -35.82
N ASP A 500 8.29 11.36 -35.01
CA ASP A 500 7.77 10.70 -33.81
C ASP A 500 7.43 11.68 -32.69
N MET A 501 8.06 12.88 -32.69
CA MET A 501 7.78 13.93 -31.73
C MET A 501 6.46 14.65 -32.00
N ILE A 502 5.94 14.56 -33.22
CA ILE A 502 4.67 15.20 -33.59
C ILE A 502 3.53 14.38 -33.03
N TYR A 503 2.77 15.00 -32.13
CA TYR A 503 1.63 14.36 -31.51
C TYR A 503 0.35 14.72 -32.27
N ASP A 504 -0.25 13.70 -32.89
CA ASP A 504 -1.60 13.73 -33.43
C ASP A 504 -2.54 12.92 -32.53
N LYS A 505 -3.62 13.54 -32.08
CA LYS A 505 -4.63 12.88 -31.26
C LYS A 505 -5.26 11.64 -31.94
N SER A 506 -5.25 11.59 -33.28
CA SER A 506 -5.81 10.47 -34.04
C SER A 506 -4.92 9.21 -34.05
N ASN A 507 -3.62 9.35 -33.77
CA ASN A 507 -2.63 8.30 -33.93
C ASN A 507 -2.14 7.66 -32.62
N ARG A 508 -2.50 8.20 -31.46
CA ARG A 508 -2.11 7.67 -30.14
C ARG A 508 -3.32 7.62 -29.21
N ASP A 509 -4.19 6.65 -29.46
CA ASP A 509 -5.31 6.38 -28.55
C ASP A 509 -4.83 5.66 -27.30
N GLN A 510 -5.47 5.95 -26.16
CA GLN A 510 -5.21 5.23 -24.89
C GLN A 510 -5.42 3.72 -25.03
N SER A 511 -6.23 3.27 -26.00
CA SER A 511 -6.44 1.86 -26.33
C SER A 511 -5.15 1.11 -26.72
N ASP A 512 -4.10 1.81 -27.15
CA ASP A 512 -2.82 1.18 -27.53
C ASP A 512 -2.02 0.66 -26.33
N PHE A 513 -2.27 1.19 -25.12
CA PHE A 513 -1.56 0.82 -23.90
C PHE A 513 -2.47 0.59 -22.69
N MET A 514 -3.79 0.72 -22.84
CA MET A 514 -4.78 0.55 -21.77
C MET A 514 -5.86 -0.44 -22.19
N GLU A 515 -6.10 -1.44 -21.35
CA GLU A 515 -7.19 -2.40 -21.46
C GLU A 515 -8.14 -2.23 -20.27
N ILE A 516 -9.44 -2.20 -20.52
CA ILE A 516 -10.48 -2.13 -19.48
C ILE A 516 -11.22 -3.45 -19.44
N ASP A 517 -11.08 -4.17 -18.33
CA ASP A 517 -11.90 -5.34 -18.03
C ASP A 517 -13.09 -4.90 -17.17
N GLU A 518 -14.18 -4.55 -17.81
CA GLU A 518 -15.41 -4.09 -17.14
C GLU A 518 -16.01 -5.15 -16.21
N LYS A 519 -15.90 -6.43 -16.59
CA LYS A 519 -16.45 -7.55 -15.81
C LYS A 519 -15.74 -7.70 -14.47
N ASN A 520 -14.41 -7.61 -14.48
CA ASN A 520 -13.58 -7.73 -13.30
C ASN A 520 -13.23 -6.39 -12.67
N LYS A 521 -13.67 -5.27 -13.26
CA LYS A 521 -13.38 -3.90 -12.79
C LYS A 521 -11.88 -3.66 -12.64
N ILE A 522 -11.12 -3.96 -13.70
CA ILE A 522 -9.68 -3.80 -13.75
C ILE A 522 -9.31 -2.92 -14.94
N ILE A 523 -8.47 -1.93 -14.73
CA ILE A 523 -7.80 -1.19 -15.79
C ILE A 523 -6.35 -1.65 -15.82
N LYS A 524 -5.88 -2.12 -16.97
CA LYS A 524 -4.50 -2.57 -17.16
C LYS A 524 -3.76 -1.63 -18.09
N TYR A 525 -2.57 -1.25 -17.71
CA TYR A 525 -1.62 -0.51 -18.51
C TYR A 525 -0.45 -1.41 -18.84
N ASP A 526 -0.36 -1.87 -20.10
CA ASP A 526 0.68 -2.76 -20.62
C ASP A 526 1.19 -2.24 -21.96
N ILE A 527 2.29 -1.51 -21.92
CA ILE A 527 2.95 -0.98 -23.11
C ILE A 527 3.82 -2.09 -23.70
N LYS A 528 3.53 -2.52 -24.94
CA LYS A 528 4.13 -3.73 -25.56
C LYS A 528 5.66 -3.72 -25.59
N HIS A 529 6.29 -2.57 -25.86
CA HIS A 529 7.74 -2.44 -26.01
C HIS A 529 8.46 -2.06 -24.70
N ILE A 530 7.73 -1.78 -23.62
CA ILE A 530 8.30 -1.50 -22.30
C ILE A 530 8.25 -2.76 -21.46
N ASN A 531 9.41 -3.13 -20.90
CA ASN A 531 9.55 -4.28 -20.00
C ASN A 531 9.79 -3.88 -18.55
N ASP A 532 10.02 -2.61 -18.28
CA ASP A 532 10.40 -2.11 -16.95
C ASP A 532 9.25 -2.16 -15.97
N PHE A 533 8.01 -1.98 -16.43
CA PHE A 533 6.84 -1.94 -15.57
C PHE A 533 5.54 -2.33 -16.26
N LYS A 534 4.58 -2.74 -15.42
CA LYS A 534 3.15 -2.81 -15.70
C LYS A 534 2.37 -2.20 -14.54
N LEU A 535 1.16 -1.75 -14.82
CA LEU A 535 0.23 -1.23 -13.83
C LEU A 535 -1.15 -1.85 -14.02
N GLU A 536 -1.73 -2.33 -12.94
CA GLU A 536 -3.12 -2.73 -12.87
C GLU A 536 -3.84 -1.92 -11.77
N ILE A 537 -5.01 -1.40 -12.08
CA ILE A 537 -5.87 -0.68 -11.15
C ILE A 537 -7.11 -1.51 -10.91
N TYR A 538 -7.29 -1.93 -9.69
CA TYR A 538 -8.45 -2.69 -9.24
C TYR A 538 -9.47 -1.76 -8.58
N GLU A 539 -10.69 -1.73 -9.08
CA GLU A 539 -11.82 -1.14 -8.37
C GLU A 539 -12.44 -2.22 -7.47
N ILE A 540 -12.21 -2.09 -6.18
CA ILE A 540 -12.64 -3.07 -5.17
C ILE A 540 -14.04 -2.69 -4.68
N THR A 541 -15.04 -3.48 -5.07
CA THR A 541 -16.44 -3.32 -4.67
C THR A 541 -16.96 -4.52 -3.87
N GLU A 542 -16.17 -5.59 -3.80
CA GLU A 542 -16.43 -6.84 -3.07
C GLU A 542 -15.11 -7.52 -2.72
N ASN A 543 -15.16 -8.49 -1.83
CA ASN A 543 -13.98 -9.29 -1.49
C ASN A 543 -13.52 -10.09 -2.71
N ARG A 544 -12.21 -10.12 -2.94
CA ARG A 544 -11.63 -10.81 -4.09
C ARG A 544 -10.21 -11.30 -3.82
N ILE A 545 -9.76 -12.26 -4.62
CA ILE A 545 -8.36 -12.70 -4.63
C ILE A 545 -7.70 -12.14 -5.88
N ILE A 546 -6.50 -11.55 -5.70
CA ILE A 546 -5.63 -11.11 -6.78
C ILE A 546 -4.29 -11.83 -6.69
N ASN A 547 -3.66 -12.10 -7.83
CA ASN A 547 -2.27 -12.51 -7.85
C ASN A 547 -1.37 -11.27 -7.80
N ALA A 548 -0.39 -11.25 -6.90
CA ALA A 548 0.67 -10.25 -6.87
C ALA A 548 1.97 -10.92 -7.26
N GLU A 549 2.60 -10.39 -8.28
CA GLU A 549 3.87 -10.84 -8.80
C GLU A 549 4.99 -10.51 -7.82
N LYS A 550 6.09 -11.24 -7.93
CA LYS A 550 7.31 -10.97 -7.16
C LYS A 550 7.78 -9.52 -7.34
N ASN A 551 8.20 -8.91 -6.25
CA ASN A 551 8.69 -7.53 -6.22
C ASN A 551 7.66 -6.49 -6.69
N SER A 552 6.36 -6.74 -6.45
CA SER A 552 5.32 -5.75 -6.75
C SER A 552 5.12 -4.74 -5.63
N ILE A 553 4.65 -3.55 -6.01
CA ILE A 553 4.16 -2.53 -5.09
C ILE A 553 2.65 -2.46 -5.18
N LEU A 554 1.99 -2.50 -4.03
CA LEU A 554 0.55 -2.25 -3.89
C LEU A 554 0.36 -0.87 -3.28
N PHE A 555 -0.50 -0.06 -3.88
CA PHE A 555 -0.80 1.29 -3.41
C PHE A 555 -2.31 1.50 -3.35
N CYS A 556 -2.83 1.85 -2.17
CA CYS A 556 -4.24 2.20 -1.99
C CYS A 556 -4.42 3.70 -2.18
N LEU A 557 -5.07 4.11 -3.28
CA LEU A 557 -5.29 5.53 -3.55
C LEU A 557 -6.57 6.06 -2.90
N ASP A 558 -7.65 5.31 -3.03
CA ASP A 558 -8.97 5.71 -2.52
C ASP A 558 -9.54 4.59 -1.63
N GLY A 559 -10.11 4.95 -0.49
CA GLY A 559 -10.80 4.03 0.42
C GLY A 559 -9.87 3.29 1.38
N THR A 560 -10.41 2.23 1.98
CA THR A 560 -9.69 1.39 2.95
C THR A 560 -10.09 -0.06 2.72
N ILE A 561 -9.10 -0.95 2.66
CA ILE A 561 -9.26 -2.39 2.43
C ILE A 561 -8.40 -3.17 3.42
N LYS A 562 -8.59 -4.48 3.49
CA LYS A 562 -7.60 -5.38 4.09
C LYS A 562 -6.90 -6.19 3.01
N ILE A 563 -5.60 -6.33 3.15
CA ILE A 563 -4.72 -7.12 2.28
C ILE A 563 -4.20 -8.30 3.12
N ASN A 564 -4.70 -9.52 2.90
CA ASN A 564 -4.43 -10.69 3.76
C ASN A 564 -4.65 -10.38 5.26
N GLY A 565 -5.75 -9.68 5.58
CA GLY A 565 -6.10 -9.25 6.92
C GLY A 565 -5.34 -8.01 7.44
N ILE A 566 -4.35 -7.48 6.69
CA ILE A 566 -3.61 -6.25 7.04
C ILE A 566 -4.44 -5.04 6.60
N LEU A 567 -4.68 -4.10 7.51
CA LEU A 567 -5.39 -2.87 7.20
C LEU A 567 -4.55 -1.99 6.25
N CYS A 568 -5.10 -1.70 5.09
CA CYS A 568 -4.52 -0.83 4.08
C CYS A 568 -5.41 0.39 3.90
N GLU A 569 -5.01 1.49 4.51
CA GLU A 569 -5.71 2.77 4.43
C GLU A 569 -5.29 3.55 3.19
N GLU A 570 -6.06 4.57 2.87
CA GLU A 570 -5.79 5.52 1.80
C GLU A 570 -4.35 6.07 1.87
N TYR A 571 -3.66 6.11 0.73
CA TYR A 571 -2.23 6.44 0.56
C TYR A 571 -1.22 5.49 1.24
N ASN A 572 -1.65 4.34 1.75
CA ASN A 572 -0.70 3.33 2.19
C ASN A 572 -0.11 2.57 1.00
N SER A 573 1.18 2.25 1.11
CA SER A 573 1.93 1.48 0.13
C SER A 573 2.51 0.24 0.78
N TYR A 574 2.47 -0.89 0.06
CA TYR A 574 3.01 -2.16 0.50
C TYR A 574 3.90 -2.76 -0.58
N PHE A 575 4.95 -3.42 -0.16
CA PHE A 575 5.83 -4.20 -1.03
C PHE A 575 5.53 -5.69 -0.87
N VAL A 576 5.40 -6.40 -1.97
CA VAL A 576 5.22 -7.85 -2.03
C VAL A 576 6.51 -8.48 -2.54
N LYS A 577 7.18 -9.27 -1.67
CA LYS A 577 8.51 -9.82 -1.96
C LYS A 577 8.49 -11.00 -2.93
N ASP A 578 7.57 -11.91 -2.72
CA ASP A 578 7.43 -13.13 -3.53
C ASP A 578 6.06 -13.19 -4.18
N GLU A 579 5.95 -13.93 -5.28
CA GLU A 579 4.67 -14.13 -5.94
C GLU A 579 3.69 -14.85 -5.00
N ILE A 580 2.54 -14.22 -4.74
CA ILE A 580 1.51 -14.75 -3.84
C ILE A 580 0.10 -14.37 -4.28
N ASN A 581 -0.86 -15.22 -3.93
CA ASN A 581 -2.27 -14.85 -3.97
C ASN A 581 -2.63 -14.02 -2.74
N ILE A 582 -3.23 -12.87 -2.98
CA ILE A 582 -3.62 -11.90 -1.96
C ILE A 582 -5.13 -11.85 -1.84
N ASN A 583 -5.63 -12.08 -0.65
CA ASN A 583 -7.04 -11.85 -0.32
C ASN A 583 -7.27 -10.37 -0.02
N ILE A 584 -8.11 -9.72 -0.82
CA ILE A 584 -8.54 -8.34 -0.64
C ILE A 584 -9.94 -8.36 -0.03
N GLU A 585 -10.09 -7.73 1.13
CA GLU A 585 -11.36 -7.59 1.83
C GLU A 585 -11.78 -6.12 1.84
N LEU A 586 -12.99 -5.84 1.39
CA LEU A 586 -13.61 -4.52 1.50
C LEU A 586 -14.07 -4.32 2.95
N ILE A 587 -13.81 -3.13 3.50
CA ILE A 587 -14.24 -2.79 4.85
C ILE A 587 -15.64 -2.19 4.83
N ASP A 588 -16.47 -2.59 5.77
CA ASP A 588 -17.82 -2.06 5.95
C ASP A 588 -17.82 -0.52 6.04
N GLY A 589 -18.71 0.09 5.28
CA GLY A 589 -18.82 1.56 5.17
C GLY A 589 -18.14 2.17 3.94
N TYR A 590 -17.28 1.43 3.24
CA TYR A 590 -16.71 1.84 1.95
C TYR A 590 -17.45 1.14 0.81
N LYS A 591 -17.96 1.91 -0.15
CA LYS A 591 -18.65 1.35 -1.33
C LYS A 591 -17.67 0.91 -2.40
N ILE A 592 -16.56 1.64 -2.53
CA ILE A 592 -15.53 1.43 -3.56
C ILE A 592 -14.18 1.81 -2.97
N SER A 593 -13.16 1.01 -3.25
CA SER A 593 -11.76 1.34 -2.98
C SER A 593 -10.94 1.10 -4.26
N LYS A 594 -9.85 1.84 -4.44
CA LYS A 594 -8.95 1.67 -5.60
C LYS A 594 -7.58 1.21 -5.15
N LEU A 595 -7.19 0.02 -5.61
CA LEU A 595 -5.88 -0.57 -5.39
C LEU A 595 -5.07 -0.56 -6.69
N TYR A 596 -3.89 0.00 -6.65
CA TYR A 596 -2.92 0.02 -7.73
C TYR A 596 -1.88 -1.06 -7.46
N LYS A 597 -1.63 -1.93 -8.44
CA LYS A 597 -0.60 -2.96 -8.41
C LYS A 597 0.42 -2.65 -9.49
N ILE A 598 1.67 -2.44 -9.09
CA ILE A 598 2.80 -2.11 -9.95
C ILE A 598 3.82 -3.23 -9.87
N TYR A 599 4.30 -3.71 -11.00
CA TYR A 599 5.27 -4.80 -11.08
C TYR A 599 6.08 -4.70 -12.38
N ASN A 600 7.21 -5.41 -12.44
CA ASN A 600 7.98 -5.56 -13.67
C ASN A 600 7.35 -6.62 -14.59
N LYS A 601 7.59 -6.48 -15.87
CA LYS A 601 7.09 -7.42 -16.89
C LYS A 601 7.89 -8.72 -16.89
#